data_334ab285ebe1a4186230166bbe2734e6
#
_entry.id   334ab285ebe1a4186230166bbe2734e6
#
_cell.length_a   1.000
_cell.length_b   1.000
_cell.length_c   1.000
_cell.angle_alpha   90.00
_cell.angle_beta   90.00
_cell.angle_gamma   90.00
#
_symmetry.space_group_name_H-M   'P 1'
#
loop_
_entity.id
_entity.type
_entity.pdbx_description
1 polymer ?
#
loop_
_entity_poly.entity_id
_entity_poly.type
_entity_poly.pdbx_seq_one_letter_code
_entity_poly.pdbx_strand_id
1 'polypeptide(L)'
;MIIDFHTHIFPEAIRDNRETYFPSEPAFKLLYESPGSKLVGAKEIVAAMDEQGVDRSVVFGFPWKDPATFKMQNDYVMEVVTRYPDRLVGLCCFDPFNKEAVSEAGRCLQGGLSGIGEIAFYQSGIDDTALDMMTPLMEMCLDKDLPFLIHTNEPVGHQYPGKTPNTLKQIYTLVTRFPENKIVLAHWGGGIFFFNLLKKDVKERLKNVYFDTAASPFLYDPKIYRYAVEIAGVDKILFGSDFPLLKPARYFKEFENTGMTKAQIDAISGLNAAKLLKLLP
;
A
#
# COMPACT_ATOMS: atom_id res chain seq x y z
N MET A 1 13.64 -14.69 3.07
CA MET A 1 13.06 -13.53 3.77
C MET A 1 11.75 -13.19 3.10
N ILE A 2 10.67 -13.12 3.90
CA ILE A 2 9.32 -12.77 3.45
C ILE A 2 8.95 -11.41 4.04
N ILE A 3 8.56 -10.46 3.18
CA ILE A 3 8.13 -9.11 3.58
C ILE A 3 6.74 -8.86 3.03
N ASP A 4 5.76 -8.68 3.91
CA ASP A 4 4.42 -8.27 3.56
C ASP A 4 4.39 -6.74 3.43
N PHE A 5 4.29 -6.24 2.20
CA PHE A 5 4.41 -4.81 1.92
C PHE A 5 3.11 -4.03 2.17
N HIS A 6 1.99 -4.70 2.45
CA HIS A 6 0.69 -4.05 2.55
C HIS A 6 -0.10 -4.58 3.73
N THR A 7 -0.03 -3.87 4.88
CA THR A 7 -0.75 -4.27 6.09
C THR A 7 -1.23 -3.06 6.89
N HIS A 8 -2.44 -3.18 7.45
CA HIS A 8 -3.06 -2.12 8.23
C HIS A 8 -3.03 -2.41 9.73
N ILE A 9 -2.63 -1.43 10.52
CA ILE A 9 -2.69 -1.50 11.99
C ILE A 9 -3.34 -0.23 12.56
N PHE A 10 -4.00 -0.40 13.69
CA PHE A 10 -4.71 0.69 14.36
C PHE A 10 -4.40 0.71 15.86
N PRO A 11 -4.31 1.89 16.50
CA PRO A 11 -4.21 1.99 17.95
C PRO A 11 -5.49 1.49 18.63
N GLU A 12 -5.35 1.08 19.89
CA GLU A 12 -6.47 0.56 20.70
C GLU A 12 -7.65 1.54 20.74
N ALA A 13 -7.39 2.83 20.87
CA ALA A 13 -8.42 3.86 20.88
C ALA A 13 -9.35 3.80 19.65
N ILE A 14 -8.82 3.50 18.47
CA ILE A 14 -9.61 3.34 17.24
C ILE A 14 -10.29 1.97 17.20
N ARG A 15 -9.56 0.90 17.52
CA ARG A 15 -10.07 -0.47 17.46
C ARG A 15 -11.29 -0.69 18.35
N ASP A 16 -11.25 -0.16 19.55
CA ASP A 16 -12.27 -0.38 20.56
C ASP A 16 -13.45 0.59 20.44
N ASN A 17 -13.27 1.70 19.73
CA ASN A 17 -14.27 2.77 19.60
C ASN A 17 -14.51 3.19 18.14
N ARG A 18 -14.35 2.28 17.18
CA ARG A 18 -14.37 2.62 15.74
C ARG A 18 -15.62 3.40 15.30
N GLU A 19 -16.76 3.17 15.94
CA GLU A 19 -18.02 3.83 15.61
C GLU A 19 -18.00 5.34 15.88
N THR A 20 -17.15 5.80 16.82
CA THR A 20 -17.01 7.22 17.15
C THR A 20 -16.40 8.03 15.99
N TYR A 21 -15.69 7.38 15.08
CA TYR A 21 -15.05 8.00 13.92
C TYR A 21 -15.97 8.04 12.68
N PHE A 22 -17.02 7.24 12.63
CA PHE A 22 -17.90 7.13 11.45
C PHE A 22 -18.55 8.43 11.01
N PRO A 23 -19.00 9.34 11.89
CA PRO A 23 -19.63 10.59 11.47
C PRO A 23 -18.70 11.54 10.72
N SER A 24 -17.42 11.59 11.09
CA SER A 24 -16.41 12.47 10.47
C SER A 24 -15.64 11.80 9.33
N GLU A 25 -15.60 10.46 9.30
CA GLU A 25 -14.78 9.66 8.41
C GLU A 25 -15.63 8.68 7.58
N PRO A 26 -16.37 9.17 6.57
CA PRO A 26 -17.31 8.33 5.81
C PRO A 26 -16.62 7.19 5.04
N ALA A 27 -15.39 7.38 4.58
CA ALA A 27 -14.62 6.32 3.94
C ALA A 27 -14.23 5.22 4.93
N PHE A 28 -13.82 5.58 6.15
CA PHE A 28 -13.57 4.63 7.23
C PHE A 28 -14.84 3.86 7.62
N LYS A 29 -15.97 4.57 7.74
CA LYS A 29 -17.26 3.93 7.96
C LYS A 29 -17.55 2.88 6.89
N LEU A 30 -17.41 3.25 5.61
CA LEU A 30 -17.69 2.36 4.49
C LEU A 30 -16.93 1.03 4.58
N LEU A 31 -15.65 1.07 5.00
CA LEU A 31 -14.81 -0.12 5.11
C LEU A 31 -15.02 -0.91 6.41
N TYR A 32 -15.31 -0.22 7.51
CA TYR A 32 -15.23 -0.80 8.85
C TYR A 32 -16.52 -0.81 9.65
N GLU A 33 -17.68 -0.41 9.09
CA GLU A 33 -18.97 -0.50 9.81
C GLU A 33 -19.45 -1.94 9.99
N SER A 34 -19.07 -2.83 9.07
CA SER A 34 -19.43 -4.25 9.20
C SER A 34 -18.73 -4.86 10.42
N PRO A 35 -19.46 -5.59 11.29
CA PRO A 35 -18.86 -6.30 12.41
C PRO A 35 -17.80 -7.33 12.00
N GLY A 36 -17.85 -7.82 10.76
CA GLY A 36 -16.87 -8.74 10.19
C GLY A 36 -15.55 -8.08 9.78
N SER A 37 -15.53 -6.74 9.61
CA SER A 37 -14.32 -6.00 9.28
C SER A 37 -13.40 -5.93 10.49
N LYS A 38 -12.18 -6.43 10.33
CA LYS A 38 -11.20 -6.55 11.43
C LYS A 38 -10.32 -5.32 11.50
N LEU A 39 -10.09 -4.85 12.72
CA LEU A 39 -9.04 -3.90 13.05
C LEU A 39 -8.05 -4.60 13.99
N VAL A 40 -6.76 -4.52 13.70
CA VAL A 40 -5.71 -5.16 14.48
C VAL A 40 -4.67 -4.13 14.92
N GLY A 41 -3.93 -4.46 15.97
CA GLY A 41 -2.80 -3.66 16.43
C GLY A 41 -1.47 -4.38 16.20
N ALA A 42 -0.39 -3.80 16.75
CA ALA A 42 0.96 -4.32 16.56
C ALA A 42 1.17 -5.72 17.14
N LYS A 43 0.54 -6.05 18.27
CA LYS A 43 0.67 -7.38 18.87
C LYS A 43 0.04 -8.46 18.00
N GLU A 44 -1.14 -8.17 17.45
CA GLU A 44 -1.88 -9.10 16.61
C GLU A 44 -1.18 -9.32 15.27
N ILE A 45 -0.61 -8.27 14.65
CA ILE A 45 0.12 -8.44 13.39
C ILE A 45 1.42 -9.22 13.62
N VAL A 46 2.20 -8.95 14.67
CA VAL A 46 3.42 -9.69 14.99
C VAL A 46 3.11 -11.17 15.25
N ALA A 47 2.05 -11.47 16.00
CA ALA A 47 1.60 -12.85 16.21
C ALA A 47 1.18 -13.54 14.90
N ALA A 48 0.48 -12.81 14.01
CA ALA A 48 0.13 -13.33 12.70
C ALA A 48 1.36 -13.56 11.81
N MET A 49 2.36 -12.68 11.87
CA MET A 49 3.63 -12.86 11.17
C MET A 49 4.33 -14.15 11.62
N ASP A 50 4.38 -14.40 12.93
CA ASP A 50 4.98 -15.63 13.49
C ASP A 50 4.22 -16.88 13.04
N GLU A 51 2.88 -16.84 13.08
CA GLU A 51 2.02 -17.94 12.58
C GLU A 51 2.21 -18.21 11.09
N GLN A 52 2.39 -17.15 10.28
CA GLN A 52 2.39 -17.24 8.83
C GLN A 52 3.80 -17.27 8.20
N GLY A 53 4.86 -17.22 9.01
CA GLY A 53 6.24 -17.23 8.54
C GLY A 53 6.67 -15.94 7.81
N VAL A 54 6.08 -14.79 8.19
CA VAL A 54 6.45 -13.48 7.64
C VAL A 54 7.56 -12.86 8.49
N ASP A 55 8.68 -12.52 7.87
CA ASP A 55 9.81 -11.93 8.58
C ASP A 55 9.58 -10.47 8.95
N ARG A 56 9.05 -9.66 8.00
CA ARG A 56 8.75 -8.23 8.20
C ARG A 56 7.40 -7.88 7.59
N SER A 57 6.75 -6.85 8.15
CA SER A 57 5.55 -6.22 7.55
C SER A 57 5.71 -4.72 7.45
N VAL A 58 5.29 -4.17 6.32
CA VAL A 58 5.11 -2.72 6.15
C VAL A 58 3.73 -2.37 6.70
N VAL A 59 3.72 -1.51 7.72
CA VAL A 59 2.51 -1.17 8.47
C VAL A 59 2.15 0.30 8.30
N PHE A 60 0.87 0.55 8.16
CA PHE A 60 0.30 1.90 8.08
C PHE A 60 -1.14 1.90 8.58
N GLY A 61 -1.71 3.09 8.71
CA GLY A 61 -3.09 3.25 9.16
C GLY A 61 -4.10 3.40 8.03
N PHE A 62 -4.92 4.43 8.15
CA PHE A 62 -5.97 4.80 7.21
C PHE A 62 -5.77 6.29 6.81
N PRO A 63 -6.18 6.73 5.62
CA PRO A 63 -6.06 8.12 5.21
C PRO A 63 -7.14 9.01 5.86
N TRP A 64 -6.99 9.24 7.16
CA TRP A 64 -7.89 10.03 7.98
C TRP A 64 -7.93 11.50 7.52
N LYS A 65 -9.13 12.10 7.53
CA LYS A 65 -9.34 13.53 7.24
C LYS A 65 -9.03 14.40 8.45
N ASP A 66 -9.38 13.93 9.63
CA ASP A 66 -9.17 14.66 10.88
C ASP A 66 -7.70 14.65 11.30
N PRO A 67 -7.06 15.85 11.50
CA PRO A 67 -5.63 15.92 11.82
C PRO A 67 -5.28 15.34 13.18
N ALA A 68 -6.16 15.38 14.16
CA ALA A 68 -5.89 14.75 15.46
C ALA A 68 -5.86 13.22 15.33
N THR A 69 -6.75 12.67 14.51
CA THR A 69 -6.83 11.23 14.27
C THR A 69 -5.64 10.71 13.46
N PHE A 70 -5.23 11.38 12.37
CA PHE A 70 -4.06 10.90 11.63
C PHE A 70 -2.75 11.06 12.42
N LYS A 71 -2.60 12.12 13.23
CA LYS A 71 -1.43 12.26 14.12
C LYS A 71 -1.36 11.13 15.14
N MET A 72 -2.47 10.83 15.81
CA MET A 72 -2.55 9.71 16.76
C MET A 72 -2.21 8.39 16.08
N GLN A 73 -2.72 8.16 14.90
CA GLN A 73 -2.45 6.95 14.10
C GLN A 73 -0.97 6.85 13.70
N ASN A 74 -0.38 7.93 13.20
CA ASN A 74 1.02 7.96 12.79
C ASN A 74 1.97 7.88 14.00
N ASP A 75 1.62 8.49 15.15
CA ASP A 75 2.36 8.35 16.40
C ASP A 75 2.39 6.89 16.84
N TYR A 76 1.27 6.19 16.73
CA TYR A 76 1.21 4.76 17.00
C TYR A 76 2.10 3.96 16.05
N VAL A 77 2.11 4.27 14.75
CA VAL A 77 3.00 3.59 13.79
C VAL A 77 4.47 3.84 14.15
N MET A 78 4.86 5.08 14.46
CA MET A 78 6.24 5.40 14.90
C MET A 78 6.63 4.66 16.19
N GLU A 79 5.73 4.58 17.16
CA GLU A 79 5.94 3.84 18.40
C GLU A 79 6.19 2.35 18.14
N VAL A 80 5.33 1.72 17.33
CA VAL A 80 5.42 0.27 17.13
C VAL A 80 6.62 -0.15 16.27
N VAL A 81 7.03 0.65 15.29
CA VAL A 81 8.25 0.35 14.51
C VAL A 81 9.50 0.51 15.37
N THR A 82 9.49 1.44 16.34
CA THR A 82 10.55 1.57 17.32
C THR A 82 10.58 0.37 18.30
N ARG A 83 9.40 -0.16 18.66
CA ARG A 83 9.27 -1.33 19.53
C ARG A 83 9.65 -2.65 18.84
N TYR A 84 9.42 -2.75 17.53
CA TYR A 84 9.67 -3.95 16.73
C TYR A 84 10.54 -3.65 15.51
N PRO A 85 11.78 -3.14 15.67
CA PRO A 85 12.59 -2.60 14.57
C PRO A 85 13.01 -3.67 13.55
N ASP A 86 13.08 -4.94 13.96
CA ASP A 86 13.42 -6.06 13.07
C ASP A 86 12.20 -6.70 12.39
N ARG A 87 10.99 -6.28 12.76
CA ARG A 87 9.75 -6.89 12.30
C ARG A 87 8.86 -5.91 11.52
N LEU A 88 8.83 -4.64 11.89
CA LEU A 88 7.90 -3.67 11.32
C LEU A 88 8.64 -2.51 10.64
N VAL A 89 8.14 -2.10 9.49
CA VAL A 89 8.54 -0.91 8.75
C VAL A 89 7.31 -0.02 8.61
N GLY A 90 7.38 1.25 8.98
CA GLY A 90 6.21 2.14 9.00
C GLY A 90 6.13 3.05 7.80
N LEU A 91 4.92 3.26 7.28
CA LEU A 91 4.58 4.38 6.38
C LEU A 91 3.61 5.32 7.11
N CYS A 92 3.69 6.62 6.85
CA CYS A 92 2.69 7.56 7.36
C CYS A 92 1.51 7.69 6.40
N CYS A 93 0.30 7.80 6.99
CA CYS A 93 -0.94 7.85 6.24
C CYS A 93 -1.84 8.97 6.73
N PHE A 94 -2.48 9.68 5.81
CA PHE A 94 -3.40 10.80 6.04
C PHE A 94 -4.14 11.15 4.75
N ASP A 95 -5.22 11.93 4.84
CA ASP A 95 -5.86 12.52 3.67
C ASP A 95 -4.98 13.68 3.14
N PRO A 96 -4.46 13.61 1.91
CA PRO A 96 -3.58 14.63 1.35
C PRO A 96 -4.28 15.98 1.11
N PHE A 97 -5.61 16.03 1.12
CA PHE A 97 -6.38 17.27 1.06
C PHE A 97 -6.35 18.07 2.37
N ASN A 98 -5.89 17.48 3.47
CA ASN A 98 -5.75 18.22 4.71
C ASN A 98 -4.52 19.15 4.64
N LYS A 99 -4.72 20.41 5.04
CA LYS A 99 -3.66 21.45 5.05
C LYS A 99 -2.43 21.08 5.89
N GLU A 100 -2.59 20.18 6.87
CA GLU A 100 -1.51 19.71 7.74
C GLU A 100 -0.78 18.48 7.19
N ALA A 101 -1.24 17.89 6.06
CA ALA A 101 -0.67 16.67 5.49
C ALA A 101 0.83 16.78 5.20
N VAL A 102 1.26 17.90 4.62
CA VAL A 102 2.69 18.13 4.29
C VAL A 102 3.56 18.24 5.54
N SER A 103 3.10 18.98 6.56
CA SER A 103 3.83 19.11 7.83
C SER A 103 3.87 17.78 8.58
N GLU A 104 2.80 17.02 8.55
CA GLU A 104 2.72 15.68 9.16
C GLU A 104 3.64 14.68 8.46
N ALA A 105 3.66 14.67 7.12
CA ALA A 105 4.62 13.86 6.37
C ALA A 105 6.06 14.16 6.78
N GLY A 106 6.43 15.45 6.82
CA GLY A 106 7.75 15.89 7.28
C GLY A 106 8.10 15.39 8.67
N ARG A 107 7.17 15.50 9.62
CA ARG A 107 7.31 15.02 11.00
C ARG A 107 7.52 13.51 11.07
N CYS A 108 6.72 12.76 10.35
CA CYS A 108 6.77 11.30 10.33
C CYS A 108 8.07 10.78 9.70
N LEU A 109 8.48 11.35 8.56
CA LEU A 109 9.72 10.95 7.90
C LEU A 109 10.97 11.32 8.71
N GLN A 110 10.94 12.43 9.47
CA GLN A 110 11.97 12.78 10.45
C GLN A 110 11.95 11.82 11.65
N GLY A 111 10.77 11.35 12.03
CA GLY A 111 10.54 10.36 13.09
C GLY A 111 10.92 8.92 12.71
N GLY A 112 11.45 8.70 11.49
CA GLY A 112 11.99 7.40 11.07
C GLY A 112 11.03 6.53 10.26
N LEU A 113 9.86 7.04 9.85
CA LEU A 113 9.01 6.30 8.92
C LEU A 113 9.64 6.24 7.52
N SER A 114 9.42 5.14 6.83
CA SER A 114 10.13 4.72 5.62
C SER A 114 9.38 5.05 4.32
N GLY A 115 8.38 5.93 4.37
CA GLY A 115 7.61 6.35 3.20
C GLY A 115 6.24 6.89 3.57
N ILE A 116 5.43 7.16 2.55
CA ILE A 116 4.06 7.68 2.68
C ILE A 116 3.08 6.69 2.07
N GLY A 117 1.96 6.42 2.72
CA GLY A 117 0.88 5.56 2.22
C GLY A 117 0.25 4.67 3.30
N GLU A 118 -0.84 4.01 3.00
CA GLU A 118 -1.53 3.98 1.72
C GLU A 118 -2.41 5.23 1.56
N ILE A 119 -2.16 6.03 0.55
CA ILE A 119 -3.00 7.19 0.22
C ILE A 119 -4.14 6.76 -0.70
N ALA A 120 -5.38 7.14 -0.38
CA ALA A 120 -6.56 6.74 -1.14
C ALA A 120 -7.49 7.92 -1.42
N PHE A 121 -8.10 7.92 -2.61
CA PHE A 121 -9.01 8.98 -3.09
C PHE A 121 -10.41 8.40 -3.35
N TYR A 122 -11.23 8.31 -2.30
CA TYR A 122 -12.55 7.66 -2.36
C TYR A 122 -13.62 8.43 -3.11
N GLN A 123 -13.45 9.75 -3.35
CA GLN A 123 -14.49 10.60 -3.95
C GLN A 123 -14.28 10.86 -5.44
N SER A 124 -13.12 11.40 -5.81
CA SER A 124 -12.83 11.87 -7.18
C SER A 124 -11.87 10.95 -7.95
N GLY A 125 -11.27 9.98 -7.26
CA GLY A 125 -10.12 9.29 -7.79
C GLY A 125 -8.90 10.21 -7.83
N ILE A 126 -7.89 9.83 -8.60
CA ILE A 126 -6.63 10.56 -8.74
C ILE A 126 -6.80 11.61 -9.84
N ASP A 127 -7.59 12.65 -9.54
CA ASP A 127 -7.79 13.79 -10.45
C ASP A 127 -6.65 14.83 -10.36
N ASP A 128 -6.73 15.90 -11.14
CA ASP A 128 -5.70 16.94 -11.18
C ASP A 128 -5.53 17.63 -9.80
N THR A 129 -6.60 17.79 -9.04
CA THR A 129 -6.54 18.36 -7.69
C THR A 129 -5.79 17.40 -6.73
N ALA A 130 -6.06 16.12 -6.82
CA ALA A 130 -5.33 15.11 -6.07
C ALA A 130 -3.84 15.11 -6.41
N LEU A 131 -3.49 15.24 -7.70
CA LEU A 131 -2.11 15.35 -8.16
C LEU A 131 -1.41 16.60 -7.61
N ASP A 132 -2.11 17.74 -7.56
CA ASP A 132 -1.56 18.99 -7.00
C ASP A 132 -1.30 18.84 -5.49
N MET A 133 -2.23 18.25 -4.74
CA MET A 133 -2.07 18.00 -3.30
C MET A 133 -0.94 17.00 -3.01
N MET A 134 -0.73 16.02 -3.87
CA MET A 134 0.38 15.07 -3.71
C MET A 134 1.75 15.66 -4.07
N THR A 135 1.84 16.71 -4.87
CA THR A 135 3.13 17.24 -5.37
C THR A 135 4.17 17.44 -4.27
N PRO A 136 3.93 18.19 -3.18
CA PRO A 136 4.93 18.37 -2.13
C PRO A 136 5.28 17.09 -1.37
N LEU A 137 4.35 16.14 -1.28
CA LEU A 137 4.58 14.83 -0.67
C LEU A 137 5.47 13.94 -1.54
N MET A 138 5.25 13.97 -2.85
CA MET A 138 6.07 13.27 -3.84
C MET A 138 7.50 13.82 -3.87
N GLU A 139 7.65 15.15 -3.80
CA GLU A 139 8.96 15.79 -3.70
C GLU A 139 9.71 15.33 -2.45
N MET A 140 9.06 15.28 -1.28
CA MET A 140 9.67 14.76 -0.05
C MET A 140 10.13 13.30 -0.18
N CYS A 141 9.32 12.45 -0.81
CA CYS A 141 9.70 11.06 -1.03
C CYS A 141 10.85 10.93 -2.02
N LEU A 142 10.87 11.73 -3.08
CA LEU A 142 11.95 11.76 -4.06
C LEU A 142 13.28 12.18 -3.41
N ASP A 143 13.29 13.29 -2.67
CA ASP A 143 14.48 13.81 -2.00
C ASP A 143 15.10 12.82 -1.01
N LYS A 144 14.29 12.01 -0.36
CA LYS A 144 14.71 10.98 0.61
C LYS A 144 14.88 9.59 0.00
N ASP A 145 14.58 9.45 -1.29
CA ASP A 145 14.56 8.16 -2.01
C ASP A 145 13.69 7.10 -1.31
N LEU A 146 12.46 7.50 -0.94
CA LEU A 146 11.45 6.69 -0.24
C LEU A 146 10.27 6.34 -1.14
N PRO A 147 9.58 5.22 -0.89
CA PRO A 147 8.38 4.82 -1.63
C PRO A 147 7.15 5.67 -1.25
N PHE A 148 6.25 5.82 -2.23
CA PHE A 148 4.92 6.38 -2.07
C PHE A 148 3.88 5.34 -2.47
N LEU A 149 3.11 4.84 -1.51
CA LEU A 149 2.09 3.81 -1.72
C LEU A 149 0.72 4.47 -1.95
N ILE A 150 0.06 4.11 -3.04
CA ILE A 150 -1.24 4.64 -3.44
C ILE A 150 -2.23 3.51 -3.65
N HIS A 151 -3.40 3.65 -3.04
CA HIS A 151 -4.54 2.79 -3.29
C HIS A 151 -5.00 2.91 -4.74
N THR A 152 -5.09 1.77 -5.40
CA THR A 152 -5.71 1.63 -6.72
C THR A 152 -6.64 0.42 -6.71
N ASN A 153 -7.42 0.23 -7.75
CA ASN A 153 -8.25 -0.96 -7.93
C ASN A 153 -8.60 -1.12 -9.41
N GLU A 154 -9.12 -2.27 -9.75
CA GLU A 154 -9.62 -2.51 -11.10
C GLU A 154 -10.76 -1.54 -11.44
N PRO A 155 -10.75 -0.93 -12.65
CA PRO A 155 -11.74 0.09 -13.04
C PRO A 155 -13.09 -0.48 -13.46
N VAL A 156 -13.20 -1.80 -13.54
CA VAL A 156 -14.40 -2.54 -14.01
C VAL A 156 -14.81 -3.59 -12.98
N GLY A 157 -15.94 -4.25 -13.19
CA GLY A 157 -16.45 -5.29 -12.30
C GLY A 157 -17.43 -4.76 -11.24
N HIS A 158 -17.75 -5.60 -10.24
CA HIS A 158 -18.72 -5.25 -9.21
C HIS A 158 -18.20 -4.19 -8.24
N GLN A 159 -19.12 -3.52 -7.56
CA GLN A 159 -18.80 -2.57 -6.50
C GLN A 159 -18.60 -3.30 -5.17
N TYR A 160 -17.62 -2.85 -4.39
CA TYR A 160 -17.35 -3.34 -3.02
C TYR A 160 -16.84 -2.19 -2.16
N PRO A 161 -16.93 -2.29 -0.83
CA PRO A 161 -16.31 -1.33 0.06
C PRO A 161 -14.81 -1.21 -0.21
N GLY A 162 -14.31 0.02 -0.34
CA GLY A 162 -12.90 0.27 -0.68
C GLY A 162 -12.64 0.52 -2.16
N LYS A 163 -13.55 0.15 -3.07
CA LYS A 163 -13.39 0.46 -4.49
C LYS A 163 -13.51 1.96 -4.74
N THR A 164 -12.40 2.55 -5.20
CA THR A 164 -12.31 3.97 -5.54
C THR A 164 -12.68 4.21 -7.00
N PRO A 165 -13.07 5.44 -7.40
CA PRO A 165 -13.42 5.76 -8.79
C PRO A 165 -12.18 5.96 -9.69
N ASN A 166 -11.03 5.43 -9.33
CA ASN A 166 -9.80 5.55 -10.10
C ASN A 166 -9.93 4.94 -11.50
N THR A 167 -9.46 5.68 -12.48
CA THR A 167 -9.36 5.20 -13.87
C THR A 167 -7.91 4.92 -14.24
N LEU A 168 -7.68 4.02 -15.19
CA LEU A 168 -6.34 3.78 -15.73
C LEU A 168 -5.70 5.05 -16.33
N LYS A 169 -6.51 5.96 -16.86
CA LYS A 169 -6.04 7.26 -17.36
C LYS A 169 -5.49 8.12 -16.21
N GLN A 170 -6.19 8.20 -15.09
CA GLN A 170 -5.73 8.93 -13.91
C GLN A 170 -4.44 8.34 -13.33
N ILE A 171 -4.37 7.00 -13.23
CA ILE A 171 -3.15 6.31 -12.79
C ILE A 171 -1.98 6.60 -13.76
N TYR A 172 -2.23 6.58 -15.07
CA TYR A 172 -1.20 6.91 -16.05
C TYR A 172 -0.75 8.38 -15.98
N THR A 173 -1.68 9.31 -15.72
CA THR A 173 -1.35 10.72 -15.50
C THR A 173 -0.48 10.90 -14.25
N LEU A 174 -0.78 10.21 -13.15
CA LEU A 174 0.03 10.19 -11.92
C LEU A 174 1.48 9.78 -12.21
N VAL A 175 1.68 8.61 -12.81
CA VAL A 175 3.04 8.10 -13.05
C VAL A 175 3.80 8.92 -14.10
N THR A 176 3.09 9.59 -14.99
CA THR A 176 3.68 10.51 -15.96
C THR A 176 4.10 11.83 -15.32
N ARG A 177 3.35 12.32 -14.32
CA ARG A 177 3.67 13.56 -13.59
C ARG A 177 4.85 13.37 -12.64
N PHE A 178 5.03 12.19 -12.08
CA PHE A 178 6.05 11.87 -11.07
C PHE A 178 6.96 10.70 -11.52
N PRO A 179 7.65 10.81 -12.66
CA PRO A 179 8.32 9.67 -13.30
C PRO A 179 9.56 9.18 -12.55
N GLU A 180 10.15 10.01 -11.69
CA GLU A 180 11.36 9.64 -10.92
C GLU A 180 11.04 9.10 -9.52
N ASN A 181 9.78 9.25 -9.05
CA ASN A 181 9.36 8.73 -7.76
C ASN A 181 9.24 7.20 -7.77
N LYS A 182 9.58 6.58 -6.65
CA LYS A 182 9.27 5.18 -6.37
C LYS A 182 7.80 5.06 -5.97
N ILE A 183 6.93 4.80 -6.94
CA ILE A 183 5.48 4.69 -6.72
C ILE A 183 5.11 3.23 -6.58
N VAL A 184 4.46 2.88 -5.47
CA VAL A 184 3.84 1.57 -5.29
C VAL A 184 2.34 1.72 -5.53
N LEU A 185 1.83 1.05 -6.54
CA LEU A 185 0.40 1.01 -6.85
C LEU A 185 -0.19 -0.25 -6.21
N ALA A 186 -1.05 -0.06 -5.21
CA ALA A 186 -1.72 -1.16 -4.53
C ALA A 186 -2.64 -1.96 -5.49
N HIS A 187 -2.91 -3.21 -5.15
CA HIS A 187 -3.87 -4.05 -5.86
C HIS A 187 -3.59 -4.14 -7.37
N TRP A 188 -2.32 -4.43 -7.72
CA TRP A 188 -1.89 -4.57 -9.12
C TRP A 188 -1.99 -3.29 -9.96
N GLY A 189 -2.11 -2.12 -9.33
CA GLY A 189 -2.24 -0.87 -10.07
C GLY A 189 -3.51 -0.79 -10.93
N GLY A 190 -4.57 -1.51 -10.54
CA GLY A 190 -5.78 -1.61 -11.35
C GLY A 190 -5.56 -2.26 -12.73
N GLY A 191 -4.44 -2.95 -12.93
CA GLY A 191 -4.06 -3.58 -14.19
C GLY A 191 -3.29 -2.67 -15.15
N ILE A 192 -2.84 -1.48 -14.72
CA ILE A 192 -2.08 -0.55 -15.58
C ILE A 192 -0.81 -1.20 -16.17
N PHE A 193 -0.19 -2.15 -15.46
CA PHE A 193 1.03 -2.85 -15.92
C PHE A 193 0.84 -3.57 -17.26
N PHE A 194 -0.40 -3.96 -17.62
CA PHE A 194 -0.68 -4.59 -18.91
C PHE A 194 -0.27 -3.72 -20.10
N PHE A 195 -0.30 -2.40 -19.92
CA PHE A 195 0.09 -1.44 -20.95
C PHE A 195 1.60 -1.32 -21.17
N ASN A 196 2.44 -2.03 -20.40
CA ASN A 196 3.84 -2.24 -20.75
C ASN A 196 4.04 -2.97 -22.10
N LEU A 197 2.99 -3.59 -22.62
CA LEU A 197 2.99 -4.20 -23.96
C LEU A 197 2.85 -3.18 -25.10
N LEU A 198 2.53 -1.92 -24.80
CA LEU A 198 2.53 -0.86 -25.80
C LEU A 198 3.96 -0.54 -26.26
N LYS A 199 4.13 -0.28 -27.57
CA LYS A 199 5.47 -0.17 -28.19
C LYS A 199 6.28 1.03 -27.74
N LYS A 200 5.63 2.10 -27.28
CA LYS A 200 6.31 3.37 -26.93
C LYS A 200 5.79 3.92 -25.62
N ASP A 201 6.66 4.64 -24.94
CA ASP A 201 6.46 5.55 -23.81
C ASP A 201 5.97 4.91 -22.49
N VAL A 202 5.00 4.01 -22.50
CA VAL A 202 4.38 3.49 -21.26
C VAL A 202 5.39 2.76 -20.39
N LYS A 203 6.20 1.87 -20.98
CA LYS A 203 7.22 1.12 -20.23
C LYS A 203 8.23 2.05 -19.54
N GLU A 204 8.64 3.13 -20.23
CA GLU A 204 9.55 4.12 -19.65
C GLU A 204 8.88 4.90 -18.51
N ARG A 205 7.59 5.22 -18.65
CA ARG A 205 6.81 5.90 -17.59
C ARG A 205 6.61 5.04 -16.35
N LEU A 206 6.55 3.71 -16.53
CA LEU A 206 6.37 2.76 -15.44
C LEU A 206 7.70 2.23 -14.86
N LYS A 207 8.86 2.73 -15.27
CA LYS A 207 10.17 2.21 -14.86
C LYS A 207 10.41 2.25 -13.34
N ASN A 208 9.86 3.24 -12.64
CA ASN A 208 9.98 3.44 -11.19
C ASN A 208 8.69 3.04 -10.44
N VAL A 209 7.76 2.36 -11.14
CA VAL A 209 6.50 1.90 -10.56
C VAL A 209 6.63 0.46 -10.11
N TYR A 210 6.08 0.17 -8.93
CA TYR A 210 5.94 -1.15 -8.35
C TYR A 210 4.46 -1.48 -8.17
N PHE A 211 4.15 -2.76 -8.10
CA PHE A 211 2.78 -3.25 -7.95
C PHE A 211 2.73 -4.20 -6.78
N ASP A 212 1.84 -3.97 -5.82
CA ASP A 212 1.65 -4.98 -4.79
C ASP A 212 0.52 -5.96 -5.14
N THR A 213 0.52 -7.08 -4.43
CA THR A 213 -0.43 -8.16 -4.63
C THR A 213 -1.65 -8.07 -3.70
N ALA A 214 -1.79 -6.99 -2.93
CA ALA A 214 -2.82 -6.85 -1.92
C ALA A 214 -4.22 -7.17 -2.46
N ALA A 215 -5.01 -7.89 -1.69
CA ALA A 215 -6.35 -8.40 -2.03
C ALA A 215 -6.44 -9.26 -3.31
N SER A 216 -5.32 -9.66 -3.94
CA SER A 216 -5.30 -10.43 -5.20
C SER A 216 -6.26 -11.63 -5.20
N PRO A 217 -6.34 -12.47 -4.14
CA PRO A 217 -7.25 -13.62 -4.10
C PRO A 217 -8.74 -13.29 -4.17
N PHE A 218 -9.12 -12.01 -4.00
CA PHE A 218 -10.48 -11.54 -4.19
C PHE A 218 -10.71 -10.87 -5.54
N LEU A 219 -9.64 -10.32 -6.14
CA LEU A 219 -9.74 -9.43 -7.30
C LEU A 219 -9.40 -10.12 -8.62
N TYR A 220 -8.47 -11.09 -8.62
CA TYR A 220 -7.89 -11.65 -9.84
C TYR A 220 -7.79 -13.17 -9.80
N ASP A 221 -7.84 -13.80 -11.00
CA ASP A 221 -7.42 -15.19 -11.19
C ASP A 221 -5.92 -15.34 -10.84
N PRO A 222 -5.48 -16.41 -10.18
CA PRO A 222 -4.07 -16.62 -9.81
C PRO A 222 -3.07 -16.55 -10.96
N LYS A 223 -3.51 -16.67 -12.21
CA LYS A 223 -2.64 -16.44 -13.38
C LYS A 223 -2.06 -15.03 -13.44
N ILE A 224 -2.66 -14.06 -12.71
CA ILE A 224 -2.18 -12.68 -12.65
C ILE A 224 -0.71 -12.60 -12.26
N TYR A 225 -0.27 -13.42 -11.30
CA TYR A 225 1.12 -13.42 -10.82
C TYR A 225 2.10 -13.69 -11.96
N ARG A 226 1.86 -14.76 -12.72
CA ARG A 226 2.71 -15.12 -13.86
C ARG A 226 2.69 -14.05 -14.95
N TYR A 227 1.51 -13.57 -15.33
CA TYR A 227 1.41 -12.56 -16.38
C TYR A 227 2.01 -11.22 -15.96
N ALA A 228 1.88 -10.82 -14.72
CA ALA A 228 2.53 -9.61 -14.23
C ALA A 228 4.05 -9.74 -14.25
N VAL A 229 4.61 -10.90 -13.87
CA VAL A 229 6.06 -11.19 -14.00
C VAL A 229 6.52 -11.08 -15.45
N GLU A 230 5.78 -11.64 -16.39
CA GLU A 230 6.13 -11.62 -17.82
C GLU A 230 6.03 -10.20 -18.43
N ILE A 231 5.06 -9.40 -18.00
CA ILE A 231 4.74 -8.09 -18.60
C ILE A 231 5.49 -6.94 -17.91
N ALA A 232 5.44 -6.87 -16.58
CA ALA A 232 6.02 -5.78 -15.82
C ALA A 232 7.49 -6.04 -15.42
N GLY A 233 7.87 -7.31 -15.29
CA GLY A 233 9.14 -7.73 -14.72
C GLY A 233 8.99 -8.15 -13.26
N VAL A 234 9.70 -9.22 -12.89
CA VAL A 234 9.63 -9.78 -11.53
C VAL A 234 10.04 -8.77 -10.45
N ASP A 235 10.99 -7.90 -10.75
CA ASP A 235 11.56 -6.89 -9.85
C ASP A 235 10.57 -5.74 -9.52
N LYS A 236 9.42 -5.70 -10.19
CA LYS A 236 8.37 -4.68 -9.99
C LYS A 236 7.23 -5.15 -9.09
N ILE A 237 7.21 -6.40 -8.68
CA ILE A 237 6.10 -6.96 -7.92
C ILE A 237 6.50 -7.13 -6.46
N LEU A 238 5.65 -6.65 -5.57
CA LEU A 238 5.80 -6.74 -4.12
C LEU A 238 4.69 -7.61 -3.54
N PHE A 239 5.03 -8.55 -2.69
CA PHE A 239 4.03 -9.27 -1.92
C PHE A 239 3.38 -8.32 -0.91
N GLY A 240 2.08 -8.20 -0.94
CA GLY A 240 1.23 -7.52 0.02
C GLY A 240 -0.01 -8.36 0.26
N SER A 241 -0.42 -8.54 1.52
CA SER A 241 -1.58 -9.36 1.85
C SER A 241 -2.87 -8.58 2.06
N ASP A 242 -2.78 -7.29 2.30
CA ASP A 242 -3.90 -6.47 2.80
C ASP A 242 -4.39 -6.95 4.18
N PHE A 243 -3.45 -7.46 5.00
CA PHE A 243 -3.79 -7.92 6.35
C PHE A 243 -4.35 -6.75 7.19
N PRO A 244 -5.45 -6.92 7.92
CA PRO A 244 -6.08 -8.16 8.34
C PRO A 244 -7.19 -8.70 7.41
N LEU A 245 -7.37 -8.13 6.21
CA LEU A 245 -8.38 -8.60 5.26
C LEU A 245 -8.11 -10.05 4.83
N LEU A 246 -6.88 -10.36 4.48
CA LEU A 246 -6.43 -11.69 4.07
C LEU A 246 -5.18 -12.13 4.84
N LYS A 247 -5.04 -13.44 5.04
CA LYS A 247 -3.83 -14.03 5.63
C LYS A 247 -2.78 -14.34 4.56
N PRO A 248 -1.48 -14.10 4.81
CA PRO A 248 -0.37 -14.42 3.91
C PRO A 248 -0.38 -15.84 3.33
N ALA A 249 -0.72 -16.84 4.13
CA ALA A 249 -0.77 -18.24 3.68
C ALA A 249 -1.66 -18.48 2.46
N ARG A 250 -2.70 -17.66 2.25
CA ARG A 250 -3.56 -17.78 1.07
C ARG A 250 -2.80 -17.46 -0.23
N TYR A 251 -1.91 -16.48 -0.18
CA TYR A 251 -1.08 -16.08 -1.31
C TYR A 251 0.01 -17.12 -1.61
N PHE A 252 0.67 -17.63 -0.57
CA PHE A 252 1.70 -18.66 -0.75
C PHE A 252 1.15 -19.91 -1.40
N LYS A 253 -0.08 -20.31 -1.03
CA LYS A 253 -0.78 -21.41 -1.68
C LYS A 253 -1.10 -21.13 -3.16
N GLU A 254 -1.42 -19.88 -3.51
CA GLU A 254 -1.62 -19.50 -4.91
C GLU A 254 -0.29 -19.55 -5.67
N PHE A 255 0.83 -19.06 -5.10
CA PHE A 255 2.15 -19.07 -5.75
C PHE A 255 2.58 -20.47 -6.17
N GLU A 256 2.28 -21.50 -5.39
CA GLU A 256 2.61 -22.89 -5.71
C GLU A 256 2.04 -23.37 -7.07
N ASN A 257 0.94 -22.79 -7.52
CA ASN A 257 0.21 -23.22 -8.72
C ASN A 257 0.37 -22.26 -9.92
N THR A 258 1.25 -21.27 -9.82
CA THR A 258 1.42 -20.25 -10.89
C THR A 258 2.40 -20.65 -11.98
N GLY A 259 3.23 -21.67 -11.74
CA GLY A 259 4.34 -22.05 -12.62
C GLY A 259 5.54 -21.09 -12.55
N MET A 260 5.55 -20.17 -11.59
CA MET A 260 6.72 -19.32 -11.32
C MET A 260 7.88 -20.15 -10.74
N THR A 261 9.10 -19.75 -11.07
CA THR A 261 10.30 -20.34 -10.47
C THR A 261 10.44 -19.92 -9.00
N LYS A 262 11.18 -20.72 -8.22
CA LYS A 262 11.48 -20.37 -6.83
C LYS A 262 12.14 -18.99 -6.72
N ALA A 263 13.05 -18.65 -7.62
CA ALA A 263 13.71 -17.33 -7.62
C ALA A 263 12.72 -16.18 -7.84
N GLN A 264 11.71 -16.37 -8.70
CA GLN A 264 10.64 -15.39 -8.90
C GLN A 264 9.75 -15.26 -7.66
N ILE A 265 9.40 -16.37 -7.03
CA ILE A 265 8.62 -16.37 -5.79
C ILE A 265 9.41 -15.68 -4.67
N ASP A 266 10.70 -16.00 -4.49
CA ASP A 266 11.56 -15.39 -3.48
C ASP A 266 11.69 -13.85 -3.71
N ALA A 267 11.81 -13.43 -4.98
CA ALA A 267 11.87 -12.02 -5.34
C ALA A 267 10.59 -11.27 -4.92
N ILE A 268 9.42 -11.78 -5.31
CA ILE A 268 8.12 -11.19 -5.00
C ILE A 268 7.86 -11.23 -3.50
N SER A 269 8.11 -12.37 -2.86
CA SER A 269 7.77 -12.57 -1.43
C SER A 269 8.56 -11.66 -0.49
N GLY A 270 9.70 -11.08 -0.91
CA GLY A 270 10.40 -10.20 0.01
C GLY A 270 11.65 -9.50 -0.52
N LEU A 271 12.42 -10.09 -1.46
CA LEU A 271 13.68 -9.50 -1.89
C LEU A 271 13.47 -8.14 -2.60
N ASN A 272 12.40 -7.99 -3.38
CA ASN A 272 12.05 -6.73 -4.03
C ASN A 272 11.71 -5.65 -2.99
N ALA A 273 10.89 -5.99 -2.00
CA ALA A 273 10.53 -5.08 -0.91
C ALA A 273 11.77 -4.70 -0.08
N ALA A 274 12.64 -5.67 0.22
CA ALA A 274 13.89 -5.42 0.94
C ALA A 274 14.82 -4.45 0.20
N LYS A 275 14.90 -4.58 -1.14
CA LYS A 275 15.67 -3.67 -1.99
C LYS A 275 15.04 -2.28 -2.01
N LEU A 276 13.71 -2.18 -2.20
CA LEU A 276 12.99 -0.92 -2.25
C LEU A 276 13.12 -0.13 -0.94
N LEU A 277 13.04 -0.83 0.19
CA LEU A 277 13.13 -0.28 1.55
C LEU A 277 14.57 -0.17 2.08
N LYS A 278 15.59 -0.53 1.28
CA LYS A 278 17.03 -0.50 1.67
C LYS A 278 17.32 -1.34 2.93
N LEU A 279 16.65 -2.47 3.08
CA LEU A 279 16.83 -3.40 4.20
C LEU A 279 17.94 -4.44 3.95
N LEU A 280 18.48 -4.48 2.73
CA LEU A 280 19.65 -5.30 2.37
C LEU A 280 20.91 -4.48 2.54
N PRO A 281 22.02 -5.09 2.99
CA PRO A 281 23.32 -4.43 3.12
C PRO A 281 23.89 -3.99 1.78
#